data_0b5ae78e6476e4306443951039bb7ac2
#
_entry.id   0b5ae78e6476e4306443951039bb7ac2
#
_cell.length_a   1.000
_cell.length_b   1.000
_cell.length_c   1.000
_cell.angle_alpha   90.00
_cell.angle_beta   90.00
_cell.angle_gamma   90.00
#
_symmetry.space_group_name_H-M   'P 1'
#
loop_
_entity.id
_entity.type
_entity.pdbx_description
1 polymer ?
#
loop_
_entity_poly.entity_id
_entity_poly.type
_entity_poly.pdbx_seq_one_letter_code
_entity_poly.pdbx_strand_id
1 'polypeptide(L)' 'MTQYRIVLIGRDRLELGSGYLFSGDDASACASAERLIQSSPQAAAVRVLDGERLVCSFERAA' A
#
# COMPACT_ATOMS: atom_id res chain seq x y z
N MET A 1 13.87 -9.82 7.64
CA MET A 1 12.83 -9.19 6.82
C MET A 1 11.84 -8.45 7.70
N THR A 2 11.37 -7.33 7.22
CA THR A 2 10.40 -6.51 7.93
C THR A 2 9.00 -6.81 7.44
N GLN A 3 8.06 -6.89 8.38
CA GLN A 3 6.65 -7.03 8.05
C GLN A 3 6.04 -5.63 7.90
N TYR A 4 5.49 -5.35 6.74
CA TYR A 4 4.81 -4.08 6.46
C TYR A 4 3.31 -4.33 6.37
N ARG A 5 2.54 -3.36 6.82
CA ARG A 5 1.10 -3.39 6.65
C ARG A 5 0.74 -2.60 5.39
N ILE A 6 -0.11 -3.20 4.56
CA ILE A 6 -0.61 -2.55 3.35
C ILE A 6 -2.08 -2.29 3.52
N VAL A 7 -2.52 -1.06 3.25
CA VAL A 7 -3.91 -0.67 3.33
C VAL A 7 -4.33 -0.13 1.96
N LEU A 8 -5.37 -0.72 1.39
CA LEU A 8 -5.94 -0.25 0.13
C LEU A 8 -7.17 0.61 0.44
N ILE A 9 -7.23 1.77 -0.21
CA ILE A 9 -8.31 2.73 -0.03
C ILE A 9 -9.07 2.88 -1.33
N GLY A 10 -10.38 2.78 -1.26
CA GLY A 10 -11.24 2.89 -2.41
C GLY A 10 -11.50 4.32 -2.83
N ARG A 11 -12.21 4.48 -3.94
CA ARG A 11 -12.53 5.80 -4.49
C ARG A 11 -13.50 6.58 -3.61
N ASP A 12 -14.23 5.89 -2.76
CA ASP A 12 -15.13 6.49 -1.78
C ASP A 12 -14.41 6.88 -0.47
N ARG A 13 -13.08 6.75 -0.46
CA ARG A 13 -12.24 7.03 0.70
C ARG A 13 -12.36 6.01 1.83
N LEU A 14 -13.05 4.91 1.61
CA LEU A 14 -13.17 3.84 2.59
C LEU A 14 -12.11 2.76 2.31
N GLU A 15 -11.68 2.10 3.38
CA GLU A 15 -10.71 1.02 3.26
C GLU A 15 -11.34 -0.15 2.50
N LEU A 16 -10.70 -0.56 1.41
CA LEU A 16 -11.11 -1.72 0.65
C LEU A 16 -10.62 -3.01 1.28
N GLY A 17 -9.43 -2.95 1.88
CA GLY A 17 -8.85 -4.12 2.50
C GLY A 17 -7.45 -3.81 3.00
N SER A 18 -6.91 -4.74 3.77
CA SER A 18 -5.55 -4.60 4.29
C SER A 18 -4.89 -5.97 4.32
N GLY A 19 -3.58 -5.97 4.35
CA GLY A 19 -2.79 -7.18 4.41
C GLY A 19 -1.40 -6.88 4.88
N TYR A 20 -0.54 -7.89 4.77
CA TYR A 20 0.83 -7.76 5.20
C TYR A 20 1.76 -8.14 4.06
N LEU A 21 2.92 -7.48 4.06
CA LEU A 21 3.97 -7.72 3.09
C LEU A 21 5.28 -7.87 3.85
N PHE A 22 6.06 -8.86 3.48
CA PHE A 22 7.41 -9.03 4.03
C PHE A 22 8.42 -8.56 3.00
N SER A 23 9.32 -7.69 3.41
CA SER A 23 10.32 -7.14 2.50
C SER A 23 11.62 -6.87 3.25
N GLY A 24 12.70 -6.81 2.50
CA GLY A 24 14.02 -6.54 3.06
C GLY A 24 14.26 -5.06 3.37
N ASP A 25 13.59 -4.16 2.64
CA ASP A 25 13.76 -2.73 2.85
C ASP A 25 12.52 -1.96 2.40
N ASP A 26 12.50 -0.66 2.73
CA ASP A 26 11.36 0.20 2.42
C ASP A 26 11.16 0.36 0.91
N ALA A 27 12.24 0.48 0.15
CA ALA A 27 12.13 0.68 -1.29
C ALA A 27 11.45 -0.50 -1.97
N SER A 28 11.81 -1.72 -1.59
CA SER A 28 11.19 -2.93 -2.14
C SER A 28 9.72 -3.04 -1.73
N ALA A 29 9.40 -2.68 -0.49
CA ALA A 29 8.02 -2.69 -0.03
C ALA A 29 7.17 -1.70 -0.82
N CYS A 30 7.70 -0.51 -1.07
CA CYS A 30 6.99 0.52 -1.84
C CYS A 30 6.81 0.11 -3.30
N ALA A 31 7.81 -0.52 -3.91
CA ALA A 31 7.69 -1.02 -5.27
C ALA A 31 6.60 -2.07 -5.39
N SER A 32 6.49 -2.95 -4.40
CA SER A 32 5.43 -3.95 -4.37
C SER A 32 4.05 -3.31 -4.24
N ALA A 33 3.94 -2.29 -3.40
CA ALA A 33 2.68 -1.58 -3.21
C ALA A 33 2.26 -0.83 -4.47
N GLU A 34 3.21 -0.25 -5.19
CA GLU A 34 2.92 0.44 -6.45
C GLU A 34 2.37 -0.54 -7.48
N ARG A 35 2.95 -1.72 -7.59
CA ARG A 35 2.42 -2.75 -8.48
C ARG A 35 1.04 -3.21 -8.06
N LEU A 36 0.80 -3.29 -6.77
CA LEU A 36 -0.50 -3.69 -6.25
C LEU A 36 -1.60 -2.70 -6.66
N ILE A 37 -1.33 -1.39 -6.51
CA ILE A 37 -2.34 -0.40 -6.90
C ILE A 37 -2.59 -0.41 -8.41
N GLN A 38 -1.54 -0.67 -9.20
CA GLN A 38 -1.70 -0.76 -10.66
C GLN A 38 -2.59 -1.91 -11.06
N SER A 39 -2.58 -3.01 -10.30
CA SER A 39 -3.41 -4.18 -10.61
C SER A 39 -4.74 -4.18 -9.87
N SER A 40 -5.05 -3.13 -9.14
CA SER A 40 -6.30 -3.01 -8.36
C SER A 40 -7.10 -1.80 -8.84
N PRO A 41 -7.90 -1.94 -9.91
CA PRO A 41 -8.60 -0.78 -10.50
C PRO A 41 -9.60 -0.13 -9.57
N GLN A 42 -10.06 -0.83 -8.55
CA GLN A 42 -11.01 -0.27 -7.59
C GLN A 42 -10.33 0.57 -6.51
N ALA A 43 -9.01 0.45 -6.37
CA ALA A 43 -8.28 1.18 -5.36
C ALA A 43 -7.91 2.57 -5.86
N ALA A 44 -8.13 3.58 -5.04
CA ALA A 44 -7.71 4.94 -5.33
C ALA A 44 -6.35 5.23 -4.72
N ALA A 45 -5.99 4.55 -3.64
CA ALA A 45 -4.73 4.76 -2.95
C ALA A 45 -4.28 3.50 -2.24
N VAL A 46 -2.99 3.43 -1.97
CA VAL A 46 -2.40 2.37 -1.15
C VAL A 46 -1.43 3.01 -0.17
N ARG A 47 -1.42 2.52 1.07
CA ARG A 47 -0.51 2.97 2.11
C ARG A 47 0.31 1.81 2.61
N VAL A 48 1.58 2.06 2.86
CA VAL A 48 2.51 1.07 3.41
C VAL A 48 2.99 1.58 4.76
N LEU A 49 2.82 0.78 5.79
CA LEU A 49 3.18 1.15 7.15
C LEU A 49 4.11 0.11 7.76
N ASP A 50 5.05 0.59 8.57
CA ASP A 50 5.91 -0.24 9.40
C ASP A 50 5.55 0.10 10.85
N GLY A 51 4.69 -0.70 11.46
CA GLY A 51 4.09 -0.35 12.72
C GLY A 51 3.20 0.87 12.56
N GLU A 52 3.52 1.94 13.28
CA GLU A 52 2.78 3.21 13.16
C GLU A 52 3.43 4.18 12.18
N ARG A 53 4.59 3.81 11.62
CA ARG A 53 5.33 4.68 10.72
C ARG A 53 4.84 4.50 9.29
N LEU A 54 4.40 5.60 8.68
CA LEU A 54 4.04 5.59 7.27
C LEU A 54 5.32 5.56 6.44
N VAL A 55 5.51 4.49 5.68
CA VAL A 55 6.69 4.32 4.83
C VAL A 55 6.50 5.05 3.51
N CYS A 56 5.36 4.82 2.87
CA CYS A 56 5.02 5.48 1.62
C CYS A 56 3.53 5.34 1.36
N SER A 57 3.04 6.16 0.44
CA SER A 57 1.68 6.02 -0.06
C SER A 57 1.66 6.39 -1.53
N PHE A 58 0.77 5.76 -2.27
CA PHE A 58 0.58 6.04 -3.69
C PHE A 58 -0.89 6.33 -3.93
N GLU A 59 -1.17 7.36 -4.70
CA GLU A 59 -2.53 7.69 -5.09
C GLU A 59 -2.66 7.58 -6.59
N ARG A 60 -3.77 7.01 -7.02
CA ARG A 60 -4.06 6.91 -8.45
C ARG A 60 -4.53 8.27 -8.95
N ALA A 61 -4.00 8.70 -10.07
CA ALA A 61 -4.46 9.93 -10.70
C ALA A 61 -5.92 9.78 -11.12
N ALA A 62 -6.67 10.83 -10.91
CA ALA A 62 -8.09 10.84 -11.25
C ALA A 62 -8.30 10.83 -12.77
#